data_62ac1c11d248b2e8d1892922849aa156
#
_entry.id   62ac1c11d248b2e8d1892922849aa156
#
_cell.length_a   1.000
_cell.length_b   1.000
_cell.length_c   1.000
_cell.angle_alpha   90.00
_cell.angle_beta   90.00
_cell.angle_gamma   90.00
#
_symmetry.space_group_name_H-M   'P 1'
#
loop_
_entity.id
_entity.type
_entity.pdbx_description
1 polymer ?
#
loop_
_entity_poly.entity_id
_entity_poly.type
_entity_poly.pdbx_seq_one_letter_code
_entity_poly.pdbx_strand_id
1 'polypeptide(L)'
;MSQVLIVHAHPEPESFCTAQAHTIERALKDAGHTVDFIDLYAEGWDPVVNVNDVENPTRPFKPQEATLQAIKDGTLNPEIARHLELVLGADMLILSFPFWWFSMPAITKGWIDRVWVMGGVFGGDYGMLDEAALYGKKALVATTTGGP
;
A
#
# COMPACT_ATOMS: atom_id res chain seq x y z
N MET A 1 9.47 19.63 4.64
CA MET A 1 8.62 18.66 5.38
C MET A 1 7.85 17.84 4.37
N SER A 2 7.79 16.54 4.54
CA SER A 2 7.12 15.64 3.61
C SER A 2 6.12 14.76 4.35
N GLN A 3 5.07 14.35 3.65
CA GLN A 3 4.16 13.29 4.09
C GLN A 3 4.76 11.94 3.67
N VAL A 4 4.99 11.06 4.61
CA VAL A 4 5.59 9.74 4.39
C VAL A 4 4.59 8.65 4.78
N LEU A 5 4.39 7.67 3.91
CA LEU A 5 3.63 6.47 4.23
C LEU A 5 4.59 5.28 4.39
N ILE A 6 4.58 4.65 5.54
CA ILE A 6 5.25 3.36 5.77
C ILE A 6 4.21 2.25 5.71
N VAL A 7 4.43 1.27 4.84
CA VAL A 7 3.64 0.03 4.79
C VAL A 7 4.54 -1.11 5.23
N HIS A 8 4.25 -1.65 6.41
CA HIS A 8 5.04 -2.66 7.09
C HIS A 8 4.34 -4.01 7.11
N ALA A 9 5.11 -5.06 6.94
CA ALA A 9 4.64 -6.43 7.05
C ALA A 9 5.68 -7.32 7.75
N HIS A 10 5.33 -7.85 8.90
CA HIS A 10 6.04 -8.97 9.54
C HIS A 10 5.10 -9.68 10.51
N PRO A 11 5.07 -11.03 10.53
CA PRO A 11 4.20 -11.79 11.42
C PRO A 11 4.61 -11.71 12.90
N GLU A 12 5.87 -11.37 13.18
CA GLU A 12 6.40 -11.25 14.54
C GLU A 12 6.62 -9.78 14.92
N PRO A 13 5.82 -9.21 15.85
CA PRO A 13 5.94 -7.81 16.27
C PRO A 13 7.28 -7.46 16.92
N GLU A 14 7.97 -8.44 17.51
CA GLU A 14 9.28 -8.25 18.16
C GLU A 14 10.47 -8.55 17.22
N SER A 15 10.20 -8.73 15.92
CA SER A 15 11.25 -8.98 14.93
C SER A 15 12.18 -7.79 14.74
N PHE A 16 13.40 -8.06 14.27
CA PHE A 16 14.31 -7.00 13.84
C PHE A 16 13.70 -6.14 12.71
N CYS A 17 12.98 -6.77 11.78
CA CYS A 17 12.27 -6.08 10.70
C CYS A 17 11.27 -5.05 11.25
N THR A 18 10.47 -5.41 12.24
CA THR A 18 9.52 -4.49 12.90
C THR A 18 10.26 -3.40 13.67
N ALA A 19 11.33 -3.73 14.39
CA ALA A 19 12.16 -2.74 15.07
C ALA A 19 12.80 -1.74 14.10
N GLN A 20 13.25 -2.19 12.94
CA GLN A 20 13.77 -1.33 11.87
C GLN A 20 12.68 -0.37 11.37
N ALA A 21 11.47 -0.86 11.09
CA ALA A 21 10.36 -0.03 10.62
C ALA A 21 10.01 1.09 11.61
N HIS A 22 9.91 0.77 12.90
CA HIS A 22 9.64 1.77 13.94
C HIS A 22 10.82 2.74 14.17
N THR A 23 12.04 2.28 13.94
CA THR A 23 13.22 3.18 14.00
C THR A 23 13.19 4.19 12.85
N ILE A 24 12.82 3.75 11.66
CA ILE A 24 12.63 4.64 10.49
C ILE A 24 11.50 5.64 10.77
N GLU A 25 10.36 5.17 11.27
CA GLU A 25 9.22 6.03 11.65
C GLU A 25 9.66 7.14 12.61
N ARG A 26 10.32 6.76 13.69
CA ARG A 26 10.80 7.71 14.72
C ARG A 26 11.79 8.71 14.15
N ALA A 27 12.79 8.26 13.39
CA ALA A 27 13.78 9.12 12.79
C ALA A 27 13.16 10.15 11.83
N LEU A 28 12.16 9.76 11.05
CA LEU A 28 11.46 10.66 10.15
C LEU A 28 10.63 11.70 10.92
N LYS A 29 9.93 11.29 11.99
CA LYS A 29 9.19 12.21 12.86
C LYS A 29 10.11 13.20 13.56
N ASP A 30 11.25 12.75 14.07
CA ASP A 30 12.27 13.59 14.72
C ASP A 30 12.89 14.61 13.73
N ALA A 31 12.95 14.24 12.44
CA ALA A 31 13.37 15.13 11.36
C ALA A 31 12.27 16.11 10.88
N GLY A 32 11.08 16.06 11.48
CA GLY A 32 9.98 16.99 11.19
C GLY A 32 9.05 16.54 10.05
N HIS A 33 9.12 15.28 9.62
CA HIS A 33 8.18 14.73 8.64
C HIS A 33 6.89 14.26 9.32
N THR A 34 5.78 14.29 8.57
CA THR A 34 4.55 13.60 8.97
C THR A 34 4.60 12.17 8.48
N VAL A 35 4.29 11.21 9.35
CA VAL A 35 4.41 9.79 9.03
C VAL A 35 3.11 9.06 9.36
N ASP A 36 2.52 8.44 8.34
CA ASP A 36 1.48 7.42 8.48
C ASP A 36 2.11 6.04 8.46
N PHE A 37 1.62 5.14 9.31
CA PHE A 37 2.15 3.79 9.46
C PHE A 37 1.02 2.76 9.31
N ILE A 38 1.11 1.89 8.31
CA ILE A 38 0.23 0.74 8.11
C ILE A 38 1.01 -0.51 8.50
N ASP A 39 0.49 -1.26 9.48
CA ASP A 39 0.96 -2.60 9.81
C ASP A 39 -0.04 -3.63 9.28
N LEU A 40 0.31 -4.27 8.17
CA LEU A 40 -0.59 -5.17 7.46
C LEU A 40 -1.00 -6.40 8.27
N TYR A 41 -0.09 -6.94 9.10
CA TYR A 41 -0.42 -8.06 9.99
C TYR A 41 -1.31 -7.62 11.15
N ALA A 42 -1.01 -6.48 11.77
CA ALA A 42 -1.81 -5.96 12.87
C ALA A 42 -3.22 -5.56 12.43
N GLU A 43 -3.37 -5.04 11.21
CA GLU A 43 -4.68 -4.70 10.63
C GLU A 43 -5.46 -5.93 10.13
N GLY A 44 -4.83 -7.11 10.05
CA GLY A 44 -5.47 -8.30 9.48
C GLY A 44 -5.79 -8.15 8.00
N TRP A 45 -4.89 -7.52 7.24
CA TRP A 45 -5.07 -7.27 5.81
C TRP A 45 -5.31 -8.54 5.02
N ASP A 46 -6.42 -8.62 4.28
CA ASP A 46 -6.66 -9.69 3.29
C ASP A 46 -5.87 -9.39 2.01
N PRO A 47 -4.89 -10.22 1.62
CA PRO A 47 -4.09 -9.98 0.42
C PRO A 47 -4.78 -10.37 -0.89
N VAL A 48 -5.95 -11.00 -0.85
CA VAL A 48 -6.55 -11.61 -2.03
C VAL A 48 -7.56 -10.68 -2.68
N VAL A 49 -7.31 -10.30 -3.95
CA VAL A 49 -8.29 -9.59 -4.78
C VAL A 49 -9.57 -10.42 -4.90
N ASN A 50 -10.69 -9.83 -4.57
CA ASN A 50 -11.97 -10.54 -4.63
C ASN A 50 -13.16 -9.58 -4.86
N VAL A 51 -14.36 -10.14 -4.95
CA VAL A 51 -15.59 -9.39 -5.24
C VAL A 51 -15.94 -8.35 -4.17
N ASN A 52 -15.46 -8.52 -2.93
CA ASN A 52 -15.72 -7.60 -1.82
C ASN A 52 -14.83 -6.35 -1.87
N ASP A 53 -13.95 -6.22 -2.87
CA ASP A 53 -13.17 -5.00 -3.10
C ASP A 53 -14.05 -3.82 -3.54
N VAL A 54 -15.27 -4.10 -3.97
CA VAL A 54 -16.30 -3.11 -4.33
C VAL A 54 -17.66 -3.49 -3.74
N GLU A 55 -18.54 -2.51 -3.47
CA GLU A 55 -19.82 -2.78 -2.83
C GLU A 55 -20.81 -3.55 -3.73
N ASN A 56 -20.83 -3.24 -5.03
CA ASN A 56 -21.81 -3.79 -5.98
C ASN A 56 -21.13 -4.46 -7.17
N PRO A 57 -20.50 -5.63 -6.98
CA PRO A 57 -19.77 -6.29 -8.05
C PRO A 57 -20.71 -6.81 -9.16
N THR A 58 -20.38 -6.48 -10.40
CA THR A 58 -21.07 -7.04 -11.57
C THR A 58 -20.52 -8.42 -11.94
N ARG A 59 -21.27 -9.19 -12.73
CA ARG A 59 -20.83 -10.49 -13.25
C ARG A 59 -20.80 -10.48 -14.79
N PRO A 60 -19.75 -11.02 -15.41
CA PRO A 60 -18.53 -11.57 -14.79
C PRO A 60 -17.73 -10.49 -14.05
N PHE A 61 -17.10 -10.84 -12.92
CA PHE A 61 -16.29 -9.89 -12.15
C PHE A 61 -14.97 -9.62 -12.87
N LYS A 62 -14.74 -8.37 -13.19
CA LYS A 62 -13.52 -7.89 -13.81
C LYS A 62 -12.88 -6.85 -12.90
N PRO A 63 -11.85 -7.20 -12.13
CA PRO A 63 -11.32 -6.36 -11.06
C PRO A 63 -11.01 -4.92 -11.48
N GLN A 64 -10.32 -4.71 -12.60
CA GLN A 64 -9.95 -3.36 -13.04
C GLN A 64 -11.15 -2.50 -13.42
N GLU A 65 -12.13 -3.06 -14.14
CA GLU A 65 -13.35 -2.34 -14.51
C GLU A 65 -14.19 -2.05 -13.27
N ALA A 66 -14.27 -3.00 -12.34
CA ALA A 66 -15.02 -2.86 -11.09
C ALA A 66 -14.45 -1.77 -10.19
N THR A 67 -13.11 -1.73 -10.01
CA THR A 67 -12.47 -0.69 -9.19
C THR A 67 -12.54 0.68 -9.84
N LEU A 68 -12.38 0.78 -11.16
CA LEU A 68 -12.57 2.03 -11.88
C LEU A 68 -13.98 2.60 -11.68
N GLN A 69 -15.00 1.75 -11.77
CA GLN A 69 -16.39 2.17 -11.54
C GLN A 69 -16.62 2.54 -10.07
N ALA A 70 -16.12 1.74 -9.14
CA ALA A 70 -16.27 1.97 -7.71
C ALA A 70 -15.60 3.29 -7.25
N ILE A 71 -14.47 3.66 -7.84
CA ILE A 71 -13.82 4.97 -7.59
C ILE A 71 -14.75 6.11 -8.00
N LYS A 72 -15.37 6.03 -9.21
CA LYS A 72 -16.31 7.04 -9.70
C LYS A 72 -17.55 7.16 -8.83
N ASP A 73 -18.05 6.04 -8.34
CA ASP A 73 -19.30 5.95 -7.57
C ASP A 73 -19.09 6.13 -6.05
N GLY A 74 -17.84 6.13 -5.58
CA GLY A 74 -17.53 6.16 -4.15
C GLY A 74 -17.89 4.85 -3.42
N THR A 75 -17.84 3.72 -4.11
CA THR A 75 -18.25 2.39 -3.62
C THR A 75 -17.09 1.39 -3.52
N LEU A 76 -15.86 1.90 -3.47
CA LEU A 76 -14.69 1.07 -3.18
C LEU A 76 -14.76 0.58 -1.73
N ASN A 77 -14.28 -0.64 -1.47
CA ASN A 77 -14.18 -1.15 -0.10
C ASN A 77 -13.51 -0.09 0.81
N PRO A 78 -14.10 0.24 1.98
CA PRO A 78 -13.62 1.34 2.83
C PRO A 78 -12.17 1.21 3.29
N GLU A 79 -11.71 -0.01 3.57
CA GLU A 79 -10.32 -0.25 3.97
C GLU A 79 -9.36 0.03 2.81
N ILE A 80 -9.70 -0.43 1.60
CA ILE A 80 -8.94 -0.15 0.38
C ILE A 80 -8.93 1.36 0.11
N ALA A 81 -10.08 2.03 0.21
CA ALA A 81 -10.21 3.46 0.00
C ALA A 81 -9.33 4.27 0.96
N ARG A 82 -9.34 3.90 2.24
CA ARG A 82 -8.47 4.53 3.27
C ARG A 82 -6.99 4.39 2.92
N HIS A 83 -6.55 3.18 2.56
CA HIS A 83 -5.15 2.96 2.19
C HIS A 83 -4.77 3.71 0.90
N LEU A 84 -5.68 3.76 -0.07
CA LEU A 84 -5.47 4.51 -1.30
C LEU A 84 -5.31 6.02 -1.04
N GLU A 85 -6.12 6.60 -0.17
CA GLU A 85 -5.98 8.00 0.23
C GLU A 85 -4.61 8.29 0.84
N LEU A 86 -4.10 7.40 1.71
CA LEU A 86 -2.76 7.53 2.28
C LEU A 86 -1.66 7.45 1.21
N VAL A 87 -1.80 6.55 0.25
CA VAL A 87 -0.85 6.45 -0.90
C VAL A 87 -0.86 7.73 -1.73
N LEU A 88 -2.05 8.26 -2.04
CA LEU A 88 -2.19 9.46 -2.85
C LEU A 88 -1.67 10.70 -2.13
N GLY A 89 -1.87 10.80 -0.81
CA GLY A 89 -1.41 11.91 0.01
C GLY A 89 0.09 11.91 0.32
N ALA A 90 0.76 10.78 0.18
CA ALA A 90 2.18 10.67 0.52
C ALA A 90 3.10 11.25 -0.57
N ASP A 91 4.16 11.93 -0.16
CA ASP A 91 5.28 12.33 -1.02
C ASP A 91 6.28 11.19 -1.20
N MET A 92 6.35 10.31 -0.20
CA MET A 92 7.25 9.17 -0.15
C MET A 92 6.54 7.94 0.39
N LEU A 93 6.74 6.82 -0.27
CA LEU A 93 6.28 5.50 0.16
C LEU A 93 7.48 4.65 0.61
N ILE A 94 7.38 4.08 1.80
CA ILE A 94 8.36 3.12 2.32
C ILE A 94 7.68 1.76 2.48
N LEU A 95 8.20 0.76 1.77
CA LEU A 95 7.78 -0.64 1.93
C LEU A 95 8.77 -1.35 2.85
N SER A 96 8.30 -1.81 4.01
CA SER A 96 9.10 -2.50 5.03
C SER A 96 8.63 -3.94 5.15
N PHE A 97 9.50 -4.88 4.83
CA PHE A 97 9.15 -6.32 4.84
C PHE A 97 10.39 -7.23 4.91
N PRO A 98 10.25 -8.47 5.37
CA PRO A 98 11.30 -9.48 5.26
C PRO A 98 11.42 -9.95 3.80
N PHE A 99 12.65 -10.18 3.35
CA PHE A 99 12.93 -10.67 2.01
C PHE A 99 12.72 -12.17 1.94
N TRP A 100 11.57 -12.60 1.38
CA TRP A 100 11.18 -14.01 1.28
C TRP A 100 11.12 -14.46 -0.17
N TRP A 101 11.75 -15.56 -0.46
CA TRP A 101 11.76 -16.12 -1.83
C TRP A 101 12.10 -15.10 -2.91
N PHE A 102 13.14 -14.32 -2.66
CA PHE A 102 13.65 -13.28 -3.56
C PHE A 102 12.65 -12.16 -3.85
N SER A 103 11.67 -11.95 -3.01
CA SER A 103 10.64 -10.93 -3.19
C SER A 103 10.02 -10.50 -1.86
N MET A 104 8.94 -9.75 -1.94
CA MET A 104 8.10 -9.37 -0.81
C MET A 104 7.16 -10.50 -0.39
N PRO A 105 6.73 -10.53 0.88
CA PRO A 105 5.71 -11.45 1.35
C PRO A 105 4.39 -11.32 0.58
N ALA A 106 3.59 -12.40 0.55
CA ALA A 106 2.29 -12.42 -0.12
C ALA A 106 1.36 -11.29 0.35
N ILE A 107 1.37 -10.98 1.65
CA ILE A 107 0.53 -9.91 2.22
C ILE A 107 0.88 -8.54 1.65
N THR A 108 2.17 -8.24 1.43
CA THR A 108 2.64 -6.98 0.82
C THR A 108 2.28 -6.93 -0.66
N LYS A 109 2.46 -8.03 -1.39
CA LYS A 109 2.06 -8.11 -2.81
C LYS A 109 0.54 -7.93 -2.96
N GLY A 110 -0.25 -8.57 -2.11
CA GLY A 110 -1.69 -8.44 -2.09
C GLY A 110 -2.17 -7.04 -1.70
N TRP A 111 -1.41 -6.33 -0.87
CA TRP A 111 -1.67 -4.91 -0.61
C TRP A 111 -1.52 -4.08 -1.89
N ILE A 112 -0.45 -4.29 -2.66
CA ILE A 112 -0.28 -3.63 -3.96
C ILE A 112 -1.42 -3.99 -4.91
N ASP A 113 -1.76 -5.28 -5.02
CA ASP A 113 -2.82 -5.76 -5.92
C ASP A 113 -4.19 -5.14 -5.63
N ARG A 114 -4.51 -4.89 -4.35
CA ARG A 114 -5.82 -4.39 -3.93
C ARG A 114 -5.89 -2.87 -3.78
N VAL A 115 -4.77 -2.18 -3.57
CA VAL A 115 -4.74 -0.72 -3.34
C VAL A 115 -4.32 0.04 -4.58
N TRP A 116 -3.39 -0.48 -5.39
CA TRP A 116 -2.93 0.19 -6.60
C TRP A 116 -3.86 -0.11 -7.79
N VAL A 117 -5.09 0.34 -7.66
CA VAL A 117 -6.18 -0.01 -8.57
C VAL A 117 -6.33 0.97 -9.72
N MET A 118 -6.93 0.49 -10.81
CA MET A 118 -7.33 1.32 -11.95
C MET A 118 -8.37 2.36 -11.51
N GLY A 119 -8.15 3.61 -11.90
CA GLY A 119 -8.94 4.77 -11.45
C GLY A 119 -8.42 5.39 -10.15
N GLY A 120 -7.62 4.66 -9.37
CA GLY A 120 -7.01 5.13 -8.13
C GLY A 120 -5.59 5.65 -8.32
N VAL A 121 -4.71 4.87 -8.96
CA VAL A 121 -3.31 5.25 -9.19
C VAL A 121 -2.95 5.37 -10.66
N PHE A 122 -3.68 4.74 -11.55
CA PHE A 122 -3.51 4.82 -12.99
C PHE A 122 -4.85 4.65 -13.72
N GLY A 123 -4.92 5.08 -14.97
CA GLY A 123 -6.17 5.04 -15.77
C GLY A 123 -7.30 5.91 -15.17
N GLY A 124 -8.49 5.86 -15.75
CA GLY A 124 -9.57 6.75 -15.34
C GLY A 124 -9.24 8.21 -15.60
N ASP A 125 -9.26 9.04 -14.56
CA ASP A 125 -8.86 10.46 -14.63
C ASP A 125 -7.33 10.63 -14.59
N TYR A 126 -6.59 9.57 -14.26
CA TYR A 126 -5.14 9.53 -14.36
C TYR A 126 -4.71 8.90 -15.67
N GLY A 127 -3.60 9.39 -16.24
CA GLY A 127 -2.95 8.76 -17.38
C GLY A 127 -2.11 7.54 -16.97
N MET A 128 -1.11 7.27 -17.77
CA MET A 128 -0.12 6.22 -17.57
C MET A 128 1.26 6.83 -17.41
N LEU A 129 2.17 6.10 -16.78
CA LEU A 129 3.57 6.52 -16.58
C LEU A 129 3.69 7.89 -15.90
N ASP A 130 4.13 8.92 -16.60
CA ASP A 130 4.35 10.27 -16.10
C ASP A 130 3.06 11.08 -15.85
N GLU A 131 1.92 10.56 -16.26
CA GLU A 131 0.60 11.12 -15.94
C GLU A 131 -0.10 10.35 -14.81
N ALA A 132 0.46 9.24 -14.35
CA ALA A 132 -0.11 8.43 -13.28
C ALA A 132 0.03 9.12 -11.91
N ALA A 133 -0.86 8.78 -10.97
CA ALA A 133 -0.93 9.42 -9.65
C ALA A 133 0.35 9.26 -8.80
N LEU A 134 1.17 8.25 -9.08
CA LEU A 134 2.42 8.00 -8.34
C LEU A 134 3.63 8.69 -8.96
N TYR A 135 3.49 9.35 -10.11
CA TYR A 135 4.60 10.06 -10.74
C TYR A 135 5.17 11.16 -9.82
N GLY A 136 6.50 11.23 -9.75
CA GLY A 136 7.20 12.21 -8.92
C GLY A 136 7.29 11.86 -7.43
N LYS A 137 6.55 10.84 -6.95
CA LYS A 137 6.69 10.35 -5.58
C LYS A 137 8.01 9.57 -5.42
N LYS A 138 8.54 9.59 -4.20
CA LYS A 138 9.73 8.80 -3.84
C LYS A 138 9.30 7.44 -3.32
N ALA A 139 10.10 6.41 -3.57
CA ALA A 139 9.90 5.08 -3.02
C ALA A 139 11.20 4.57 -2.39
N LEU A 140 11.08 3.88 -1.26
CA LEU A 140 12.17 3.21 -0.57
C LEU A 140 11.70 1.81 -0.14
N VAL A 141 12.58 0.84 -0.26
CA VAL A 141 12.37 -0.50 0.27
C VAL A 141 13.33 -0.71 1.44
N ALA A 142 12.77 -0.98 2.63
CA ALA A 142 13.50 -1.36 3.83
C ALA A 142 13.25 -2.85 4.07
N THR A 143 14.25 -3.67 3.79
CA THR A 143 14.10 -5.13 3.89
C THR A 143 15.16 -5.75 4.79
N THR A 144 14.83 -6.90 5.35
CA THR A 144 15.71 -7.73 6.18
C THR A 144 15.84 -9.12 5.57
N THR A 145 16.98 -9.75 5.77
CA THR A 145 17.21 -11.13 5.36
C THR A 145 17.58 -11.97 6.59
N GLY A 146 17.11 -13.21 6.64
CA GLY A 146 17.42 -14.15 7.71
C GLY A 146 18.58 -15.10 7.40
N GLY A 147 19.20 -14.94 6.25
CA GLY A 147 20.35 -15.74 5.83
C GLY A 147 21.68 -15.20 6.35
N PRO A 148 22.75 -16.04 6.35
CA PRO A 148 24.10 -15.60 6.64
C PRO A 148 24.66 -14.66 5.57
#